data_4b6e2c961a987794a03eb1dfa8d3dedf
#
_entry.id   4b6e2c961a987794a03eb1dfa8d3dedf
#
_cell.length_a   1.000
_cell.length_b   1.000
_cell.length_c   1.000
_cell.angle_alpha   90.00
_cell.angle_beta   90.00
_cell.angle_gamma   90.00
#
_symmetry.space_group_name_H-M   'P 1'
#
loop_
_entity.id
_entity.type
_entity.pdbx_description
1 polymer ?
#
loop_
_entity_poly.entity_id
_entity_poly.type
_entity_poly.pdbx_seq_one_letter_code
_entity_poly.pdbx_strand_id
1 'polypeptide(L)'
;MTGMETQTFTVPDDKETMRHILRSVFDALNEKGYNPINQIVGFLLTEDPTYITNYGSARSMICKIDRDELMQVLVREYLFKE
;
A
#
# COMPACT_ATOMS: atom_id res chain seq x y z
N MET A 1 25.28 -0.63 -19.61
CA MET A 1 25.03 -0.74 -19.16
C MET A 1 24.66 -0.81 -18.59
N THR A 2 24.60 -0.78 -18.64
CA THR A 2 24.19 -0.93 -18.00
C THR A 2 23.72 -0.86 -17.28
N GLY A 3 23.72 -0.87 -17.12
CA GLY A 3 23.25 -0.93 -16.25
C GLY A 3 22.61 -0.57 -15.91
N MET A 4 22.45 -0.43 -15.91
CA MET A 4 21.82 -0.14 -15.46
C MET A 4 21.00 -0.48 -15.21
N GLU A 5 20.93 -0.89 -15.56
CA GLU A 5 20.18 -1.29 -15.32
C GLU A 5 19.79 -1.60 -14.53
N THR A 6 19.98 -1.57 -14.18
CA THR A 6 19.64 -1.73 -13.26
C THR A 6 19.16 -1.33 -12.63
N GLN A 7 19.01 -1.06 -12.52
CA GLN A 7 18.55 -0.64 -11.89
C GLN A 7 17.62 -0.47 -11.74
N THR A 8 17.50 -0.61 -12.18
CA THR A 8 16.56 -0.46 -12.06
C THR A 8 15.84 -0.91 -11.57
N PHE A 9 15.85 -1.19 -11.04
CA PHE A 9 15.18 -1.56 -10.45
C PHE A 9 14.66 -1.23 -9.79
N THR A 10 14.55 -0.93 -9.61
CA THR A 10 14.23 -0.54 -8.95
C THR A 10 13.57 0.02 -8.80
N VAL A 11 13.33 0.05 -8.50
CA VAL A 11 12.84 0.74 -8.18
C VAL A 11 12.13 1.64 -8.29
N PRO A 12 12.22 2.04 -8.69
CA PRO A 12 11.52 3.21 -8.85
C PRO A 12 10.14 3.14 -9.05
N ASP A 13 9.72 2.13 -9.28
CA ASP A 13 8.38 2.00 -9.46
C ASP A 13 7.69 1.78 -8.20
N ASP A 14 8.10 2.50 -7.16
CA ASP A 14 7.53 2.40 -5.85
C ASP A 14 6.05 2.69 -5.84
N LYS A 15 5.63 3.63 -6.70
CA LYS A 15 4.22 3.96 -6.77
C LYS A 15 3.39 2.78 -7.27
N GLU A 16 3.89 2.09 -8.29
CA GLU A 16 3.20 0.93 -8.80
C GLU A 16 3.24 -0.23 -7.83
N THR A 17 4.35 -0.41 -7.16
CA THR A 17 4.47 -1.46 -6.16
C THR A 17 3.51 -1.21 -5.01
N MET A 18 3.44 0.04 -4.55
CA MET A 18 2.53 0.39 -3.48
C MET A 18 1.07 0.15 -3.89
N ARG A 19 0.74 0.50 -5.14
CA ARG A 19 -0.62 0.29 -5.63
C ARG A 19 -0.96 -1.20 -5.62
N HIS A 20 -0.02 -2.02 -6.07
CA HIS A 20 -0.24 -3.46 -6.12
C HIS A 20 -0.46 -4.03 -4.72
N ILE A 21 0.37 -3.64 -3.78
CA ILE A 21 0.25 -4.13 -2.41
C ILE A 21 -1.06 -3.65 -1.80
N LEU A 22 -1.36 -2.39 -1.98
CA LEU A 22 -2.57 -1.82 -1.39
C LEU A 22 -3.82 -2.50 -1.97
N ARG A 23 -3.80 -2.77 -3.28
CA ARG A 23 -4.91 -3.44 -3.91
C ARG A 23 -5.07 -4.86 -3.38
N SER A 24 -3.95 -5.56 -3.17
CA SER A 24 -4.00 -6.91 -2.64
C SER A 24 -4.56 -6.92 -1.22
N VAL A 25 -4.16 -5.94 -0.42
CA VAL A 25 -4.70 -5.82 0.93
C VAL A 25 -6.20 -5.54 0.88
N PHE A 26 -6.60 -4.61 0.01
CA PHE A 26 -8.00 -4.28 -0.14
C PHE A 26 -8.82 -5.51 -0.52
N ASP A 27 -8.33 -6.25 -1.50
CA ASP A 27 -9.07 -7.41 -1.98
C ASP A 27 -9.20 -8.48 -0.91
N ALA A 28 -8.13 -8.72 -0.14
CA ALA A 28 -8.18 -9.72 0.92
C ALA A 28 -9.20 -9.34 1.99
N LEU A 29 -9.20 -8.09 2.41
CA LEU A 29 -10.13 -7.63 3.44
C LEU A 29 -11.56 -7.66 2.93
N ASN A 30 -11.73 -7.24 1.69
CA ASN A 30 -13.06 -7.20 1.10
C ASN A 30 -13.63 -8.60 0.94
N GLU A 31 -12.79 -9.54 0.56
CA GLU A 31 -13.22 -10.92 0.39
C GLU A 31 -13.73 -11.51 1.69
N LYS A 32 -13.09 -11.16 2.79
CA LYS A 32 -13.48 -11.69 4.10
C LYS A 32 -14.67 -10.95 4.69
N GLY A 33 -15.11 -9.87 4.08
CA GLY A 33 -16.28 -9.13 4.55
C GLY A 33 -15.97 -8.02 5.52
N TYR A 34 -14.71 -7.66 5.67
CA TYR A 34 -14.35 -6.51 6.49
C TYR A 34 -14.52 -5.23 5.69
N ASN A 35 -14.44 -4.11 6.40
CA ASN A 35 -14.44 -2.80 5.74
C ASN A 35 -13.00 -2.42 5.44
N PRO A 36 -12.53 -2.61 4.19
CA PRO A 36 -11.11 -2.40 3.91
C PRO A 36 -10.67 -0.96 4.11
N ILE A 37 -11.53 -0.01 3.74
CA ILE A 37 -11.15 1.40 3.87
C ILE A 37 -10.93 1.76 5.33
N ASN A 38 -11.86 1.36 6.20
CA ASN A 38 -11.70 1.66 7.63
C ASN A 38 -10.43 1.08 8.21
N GLN A 39 -10.13 -0.16 7.85
CA GLN A 39 -8.96 -0.80 8.42
C GLN A 39 -7.67 -0.16 7.91
N ILE A 40 -7.62 0.15 6.62
CA ILE A 40 -6.44 0.79 6.05
C ILE A 40 -6.25 2.18 6.65
N VAL A 41 -7.33 2.96 6.74
CA VAL A 41 -7.24 4.29 7.33
C VAL A 41 -6.79 4.21 8.79
N GLY A 42 -7.34 3.25 9.54
CA GLY A 42 -6.92 3.08 10.93
C GLY A 42 -5.44 2.81 11.06
N PHE A 43 -4.92 1.96 10.17
CA PHE A 43 -3.49 1.71 10.16
C PHE A 43 -2.70 2.97 9.83
N LEU A 44 -3.14 3.73 8.83
CA LEU A 44 -2.42 4.94 8.45
C LEU A 44 -2.39 5.98 9.56
N LEU A 45 -3.47 6.07 10.32
CA LEU A 45 -3.54 7.04 11.40
C LEU A 45 -2.72 6.63 12.61
N THR A 46 -2.64 5.35 12.91
CA THR A 46 -2.05 4.89 14.16
C THR A 46 -0.70 4.22 14.00
N GLU A 47 -0.33 3.84 12.78
CA GLU A 47 0.87 3.05 12.50
C GLU A 47 0.82 1.67 13.15
N ASP A 48 -0.36 1.25 13.55
CA ASP A 48 -0.52 -0.02 14.25
C ASP A 48 -1.04 -1.06 13.29
N PRO A 49 -0.21 -2.01 12.87
CA PRO A 49 -0.63 -3.00 11.86
C PRO A 49 -1.77 -3.90 12.34
N THR A 50 -2.03 -3.92 13.64
CA THR A 50 -3.12 -4.75 14.13
C THR A 50 -4.48 -4.20 13.74
N TYR A 51 -4.55 -2.97 13.22
CA TYR A 51 -5.79 -2.48 12.63
C TYR A 51 -6.15 -3.23 11.36
N ILE A 52 -5.19 -3.94 10.78
CA ILE A 52 -5.41 -4.71 9.55
C ILE A 52 -5.55 -6.18 9.94
N THR A 53 -6.68 -6.77 9.58
CA THR A 53 -6.87 -8.21 9.78
C THR A 53 -5.82 -8.96 8.99
N ASN A 54 -5.34 -10.08 9.52
CA ASN A 54 -4.27 -10.80 8.84
C ASN A 54 -4.78 -11.88 7.89
N TYR A 55 -5.97 -11.72 7.36
CA TYR A 55 -6.48 -12.65 6.38
C TYR A 55 -5.73 -12.46 5.07
N GLY A 56 -5.31 -13.57 4.45
CA GLY A 56 -4.59 -13.50 3.19
C GLY A 56 -3.29 -12.75 3.30
N SER A 57 -2.69 -12.76 4.48
CA SER A 57 -1.43 -12.05 4.74
C SER A 57 -1.54 -10.54 4.57
N ALA A 58 -2.76 -10.01 4.71
CA ALA A 58 -2.97 -8.57 4.50
C ALA A 58 -2.12 -7.72 5.44
N ARG A 59 -2.04 -8.13 6.73
CA ARG A 59 -1.24 -7.37 7.69
C ARG A 59 0.23 -7.35 7.32
N SER A 60 0.75 -8.50 6.91
CA SER A 60 2.15 -8.58 6.50
C SER A 60 2.41 -7.73 5.26
N MET A 61 1.47 -7.74 4.34
CA MET A 61 1.64 -6.99 3.11
C MET A 61 1.62 -5.49 3.33
N ILE A 62 0.70 -5.01 4.19
CA ILE A 62 0.62 -3.56 4.40
C ILE A 62 1.88 -3.03 5.07
N CYS A 63 2.56 -3.87 5.84
CA CYS A 63 3.77 -3.45 6.51
C CYS A 63 4.94 -3.23 5.55
N LYS A 64 4.82 -3.70 4.32
CA LYS A 64 5.88 -3.49 3.33
C LYS A 64 5.83 -2.11 2.69
N ILE A 65 4.78 -1.36 2.92
CA ILE A 65 4.64 -0.03 2.33
C ILE A 65 5.20 1.00 3.28
N ASP A 66 5.94 1.97 2.72
CA ASP A 66 6.35 3.14 3.48
C ASP A 66 5.11 4.01 3.67
N ARG A 67 4.66 4.10 4.91
CA ARG A 67 3.41 4.78 5.23
C ARG A 67 3.44 6.25 4.82
N ASP A 68 4.56 6.91 5.09
CA ASP A 68 4.68 8.32 4.76
C ASP A 68 4.60 8.53 3.25
N GLU A 69 5.31 7.70 2.51
CA GLU A 69 5.31 7.81 1.06
C GLU A 69 3.93 7.53 0.50
N LEU A 70 3.23 6.54 1.06
CA LEU A 70 1.89 6.23 0.60
C LEU A 70 0.95 7.41 0.82
N MET A 71 1.04 8.05 1.98
CA MET A 71 0.16 9.18 2.24
C MET A 71 0.42 10.33 1.29
N GLN A 72 1.70 10.57 0.95
CA GLN A 72 2.02 11.61 -0.02
C GLN A 72 1.42 11.28 -1.38
N VAL A 73 1.52 10.04 -1.80
CA VAL A 73 0.95 9.64 -3.08
C VAL A 73 -0.56 9.81 -3.08
N LEU A 74 -1.21 9.39 -1.99
CA LEU A 74 -2.66 9.51 -1.92
C LEU A 74 -3.14 10.96 -2.00
N VAL A 75 -2.46 11.84 -1.28
CA VAL A 75 -2.82 13.25 -1.31
C VAL A 75 -2.60 13.82 -2.72
N ARG A 76 -1.48 13.50 -3.32
CA ARG A 76 -1.17 14.01 -4.65
C ARG A 76 -2.16 13.49 -5.68
N GLU A 77 -2.50 12.21 -5.60
CA GLU A 77 -3.46 11.66 -6.54
C GLU A 77 -4.83 12.28 -6.39
N TYR A 78 -5.22 12.54 -5.16
CA TYR A 78 -6.52 13.14 -4.93
C TYR A 78 -6.59 14.59 -5.42
N LEU A 79 -5.53 15.34 -5.19
CA LEU A 79 -5.51 16.74 -5.57
C LEU A 79 -5.44 16.96 -7.08
N PHE A 80 -4.68 16.11 -7.76
CA PHE A 80 -4.41 16.33 -9.18
C PHE A 80 -5.13 15.37 -10.10
N LYS A 81 -6.07 14.62 -9.56
CA LYS A 81 -6.85 13.74 -10.39
C LYS A 81 -7.84 14.54 -11.21
N GLU A 82 -8.00 14.16 -12.46
CA GLU A 82 -8.92 14.83 -13.36
C GLU A 82 -10.36 14.42 -13.14
#